data_b874ec14231582d472f549d1e726d96d
#
_entry.id   b874ec14231582d472f549d1e726d96d
#
_cell.length_a   1.000
_cell.length_b   1.000
_cell.length_c   1.000
_cell.angle_alpha   90.00
_cell.angle_beta   90.00
_cell.angle_gamma   90.00
#
_symmetry.space_group_name_H-M   'P 1'
#
loop_
_entity.id
_entity.type
_entity.pdbx_description
1 polymer ?
#
loop_
_entity_poly.entity_id
_entity_poly.type
_entity_poly.pdbx_seq_one_letter_code
_entity_poly.pdbx_strand_id
1 'polypeptide(L)'
;MISEENFQQHTPMMQQYLKLKAENPDILLFYRMGDFYELFYDDAKKAAALLDISLTKRGQSAGNPIPMAGVPYHAVEGYLAKLVQLGEPVAICEQVGDPATSKGPVERKIVRIVTPGTVSDEALLPERQDNLIVAVYQEKEKFGLATLDMTSGRFQLCEPHSKEALQAELQRINPVELLYCEDFAEMAIIEHYKGLRRRPIWEFELSTAISELNRQFGTKDLRAFGVEKSPLGLAAAGCLLQYAKETQRASLPHIQSISVIQNNDNIQLDAATRRNLELTQNLAGGTENTLA
;
A
#
# COMPACT_ATOMS: atom_id res chain seq x y z
N MET A 1 11.23 -21.20 3.37
CA MET A 1 11.86 -21.36 2.03
C MET A 1 11.56 -22.77 1.55
N ILE A 2 10.98 -22.92 0.36
CA ILE A 2 10.78 -24.24 -0.28
C ILE A 2 12.17 -24.66 -0.79
N SER A 3 12.63 -25.89 -0.44
CA SER A 3 13.91 -26.40 -0.96
C SER A 3 13.81 -26.59 -2.48
N GLU A 4 14.95 -26.42 -3.20
CA GLU A 4 14.99 -26.58 -4.66
C GLU A 4 14.47 -27.94 -5.13
N GLU A 5 14.72 -29.01 -4.38
CA GLU A 5 14.20 -30.36 -4.67
C GLU A 5 12.67 -30.43 -4.58
N ASN A 6 12.05 -29.77 -3.60
CA ASN A 6 10.60 -29.69 -3.51
C ASN A 6 9.98 -28.82 -4.60
N PHE A 7 10.67 -27.77 -5.04
CA PHE A 7 10.20 -26.87 -6.10
C PHE A 7 10.02 -27.60 -7.43
N GLN A 8 10.97 -28.48 -7.80
CA GLN A 8 10.92 -29.25 -9.06
C GLN A 8 9.79 -30.30 -9.10
N GLN A 9 9.25 -30.71 -7.96
CA GLN A 9 8.12 -31.64 -7.89
C GLN A 9 6.77 -30.99 -8.23
N HIS A 10 6.70 -29.66 -8.27
CA HIS A 10 5.50 -28.94 -8.64
C HIS A 10 5.31 -28.87 -10.15
N THR A 11 4.04 -28.80 -10.60
CA THR A 11 3.75 -28.58 -12.01
C THR A 11 4.32 -27.24 -12.49
N PRO A 12 4.63 -27.06 -13.79
CA PRO A 12 5.21 -25.80 -14.29
C PRO A 12 4.40 -24.56 -13.96
N MET A 13 3.07 -24.67 -13.94
CA MET A 13 2.18 -23.57 -13.52
C MET A 13 2.35 -23.25 -12.03
N MET A 14 2.41 -24.27 -11.17
CA MET A 14 2.61 -24.08 -9.72
C MET A 14 4.00 -23.54 -9.40
N GLN A 15 5.02 -23.92 -10.15
CA GLN A 15 6.36 -23.34 -10.02
C GLN A 15 6.33 -21.84 -10.32
N GLN A 16 5.65 -21.41 -11.38
CA GLN A 16 5.47 -19.99 -11.72
C GLN A 16 4.73 -19.24 -10.61
N TYR A 17 3.63 -19.81 -10.10
CA TYR A 17 2.87 -19.23 -8.98
C TYR A 17 3.74 -19.07 -7.72
N LEU A 18 4.42 -20.13 -7.30
CA LEU A 18 5.25 -20.13 -6.10
C LEU A 18 6.42 -19.16 -6.18
N LYS A 19 6.99 -18.97 -7.38
CA LYS A 19 8.03 -17.95 -7.61
C LYS A 19 7.50 -16.54 -7.38
N LEU A 20 6.36 -16.19 -7.98
CA LEU A 20 5.72 -14.89 -7.80
C LEU A 20 5.30 -14.66 -6.34
N LYS A 21 4.82 -15.73 -5.67
CA LYS A 21 4.44 -15.67 -4.26
C LYS A 21 5.65 -15.46 -3.35
N ALA A 22 6.78 -16.06 -3.65
CA ALA A 22 8.02 -15.88 -2.88
C ALA A 22 8.56 -14.44 -2.95
N GLU A 23 8.32 -13.73 -4.06
CA GLU A 23 8.63 -12.30 -4.19
C GLU A 23 7.67 -11.40 -3.40
N ASN A 24 6.47 -11.91 -3.07
CA ASN A 24 5.40 -11.15 -2.41
C ASN A 24 4.73 -12.00 -1.33
N PRO A 25 5.44 -12.42 -0.27
CA PRO A 25 4.96 -13.44 0.67
C PRO A 25 3.70 -13.03 1.45
N ASP A 26 3.57 -11.75 1.79
CA ASP A 26 2.50 -11.22 2.64
C ASP A 26 1.30 -10.65 1.86
N ILE A 27 1.35 -10.70 0.52
CA ILE A 27 0.34 -10.12 -0.38
C ILE A 27 -0.50 -11.24 -0.99
N LEU A 28 -1.83 -11.12 -0.98
CA LEU A 28 -2.71 -12.06 -1.66
C LEU A 28 -2.46 -12.04 -3.17
N LEU A 29 -2.13 -13.18 -3.78
CA LEU A 29 -1.83 -13.26 -5.20
C LEU A 29 -3.07 -13.70 -6.00
N PHE A 30 -3.70 -12.76 -6.70
CA PHE A 30 -4.76 -13.00 -7.66
C PHE A 30 -4.16 -13.41 -9.00
N TYR A 31 -4.15 -14.71 -9.26
CA TYR A 31 -3.46 -15.32 -10.39
C TYR A 31 -4.43 -15.60 -11.54
N ARG A 32 -4.30 -14.90 -12.66
CA ARG A 32 -5.21 -15.03 -13.81
C ARG A 32 -5.20 -16.42 -14.43
N MET A 33 -6.38 -17.03 -14.47
CA MET A 33 -6.62 -18.35 -15.07
C MET A 33 -7.92 -18.31 -15.90
N GLY A 34 -7.80 -18.03 -17.20
CA GLY A 34 -8.97 -17.85 -18.08
C GLY A 34 -9.88 -16.74 -17.57
N ASP A 35 -11.14 -17.03 -17.26
CA ASP A 35 -12.14 -16.07 -16.79
C ASP A 35 -12.16 -15.89 -15.26
N PHE A 36 -11.15 -16.41 -14.56
CA PHE A 36 -11.03 -16.31 -13.12
C PHE A 36 -9.69 -15.74 -12.68
N TYR A 37 -9.68 -15.13 -11.49
CA TYR A 37 -8.50 -15.03 -10.66
C TYR A 37 -8.54 -16.14 -9.63
N GLU A 38 -7.53 -16.99 -9.64
CA GLU A 38 -7.41 -18.12 -8.71
C GLU A 38 -6.34 -17.80 -7.66
N LEU A 39 -6.59 -18.23 -6.44
CA LEU A 39 -5.66 -18.19 -5.32
C LEU A 39 -5.40 -19.63 -4.87
N PHE A 40 -4.16 -19.87 -4.39
CA PHE A 40 -3.73 -21.21 -4.00
C PHE A 40 -3.16 -21.22 -2.59
N TYR A 41 -3.12 -22.42 -1.99
CA TYR A 41 -2.55 -22.68 -0.67
C TYR A 41 -3.12 -21.78 0.43
N ASP A 42 -2.27 -21.09 1.16
CA ASP A 42 -2.69 -20.25 2.29
C ASP A 42 -3.42 -18.99 1.84
N ASP A 43 -3.09 -18.46 0.64
CA ASP A 43 -3.85 -17.35 0.05
C ASP A 43 -5.30 -17.76 -0.23
N ALA A 44 -5.52 -18.99 -0.71
CA ALA A 44 -6.87 -19.49 -0.95
C ALA A 44 -7.68 -19.61 0.35
N LYS A 45 -7.06 -20.12 1.42
CA LYS A 45 -7.71 -20.25 2.74
C LYS A 45 -8.06 -18.87 3.31
N LYS A 46 -7.10 -17.94 3.24
CA LYS A 46 -7.27 -16.56 3.72
C LYS A 46 -8.36 -15.83 2.95
N ALA A 47 -8.31 -15.87 1.61
CA ALA A 47 -9.32 -15.24 0.77
C ALA A 47 -10.71 -15.86 0.95
N ALA A 48 -10.81 -17.17 1.07
CA ALA A 48 -12.09 -17.86 1.33
C ALA A 48 -12.76 -17.36 2.62
N ALA A 49 -11.98 -17.19 3.67
CA ALA A 49 -12.47 -16.67 4.96
C ALA A 49 -12.86 -15.18 4.90
N LEU A 50 -12.06 -14.34 4.23
CA LEU A 50 -12.29 -12.90 4.18
C LEU A 50 -13.42 -12.50 3.22
N LEU A 51 -13.54 -13.21 2.11
CA LEU A 51 -14.50 -12.89 1.04
C LEU A 51 -15.79 -13.70 1.10
N ASP A 52 -15.84 -14.70 1.98
CA ASP A 52 -16.96 -15.66 2.06
C ASP A 52 -17.18 -16.40 0.73
N ILE A 53 -16.09 -16.88 0.14
CA ILE A 53 -16.10 -17.68 -1.08
C ILE A 53 -15.70 -19.13 -0.82
N SER A 54 -16.09 -20.03 -1.72
CA SER A 54 -15.86 -21.47 -1.55
C SER A 54 -14.36 -21.82 -1.63
N LEU A 55 -13.85 -22.51 -0.62
CA LEU A 55 -12.54 -23.15 -0.67
C LEU A 55 -12.71 -24.54 -1.30
N THR A 56 -12.00 -24.74 -2.40
CA THR A 56 -12.01 -26.00 -3.18
C THR A 56 -10.63 -26.63 -3.23
N LYS A 57 -10.46 -27.70 -4.00
CA LYS A 57 -9.19 -28.36 -4.26
C LYS A 57 -8.99 -28.50 -5.76
N ARG A 58 -7.80 -28.15 -6.26
CA ARG A 58 -7.44 -28.30 -7.66
C ARG A 58 -6.31 -29.29 -7.82
N GLY A 59 -6.63 -30.49 -8.30
CA GLY A 59 -5.63 -31.52 -8.61
C GLY A 59 -4.64 -31.77 -7.46
N GLN A 60 -3.44 -32.20 -7.81
CA GLN A 60 -2.35 -32.46 -6.87
C GLN A 60 -1.06 -31.84 -7.38
N SER A 61 -0.22 -31.36 -6.48
CA SER A 61 1.14 -30.91 -6.76
C SER A 61 2.05 -31.36 -5.62
N ALA A 62 3.21 -31.90 -5.94
CA ALA A 62 4.12 -32.52 -4.97
C ALA A 62 3.39 -33.55 -4.06
N GLY A 63 2.50 -34.37 -4.65
CA GLY A 63 1.77 -35.43 -3.96
C GLY A 63 0.60 -34.98 -3.06
N ASN A 64 0.34 -33.69 -2.93
CA ASN A 64 -0.72 -33.16 -2.07
C ASN A 64 -1.80 -32.41 -2.86
N PRO A 65 -3.08 -32.47 -2.43
CA PRO A 65 -4.14 -31.64 -2.99
C PRO A 65 -3.83 -30.17 -2.83
N ILE A 66 -4.09 -29.36 -3.86
CA ILE A 66 -3.86 -27.91 -3.85
C ILE A 66 -5.14 -27.22 -3.37
N PRO A 67 -5.17 -26.59 -2.16
CA PRO A 67 -6.27 -25.71 -1.77
C PRO A 67 -6.39 -24.56 -2.78
N MET A 68 -7.61 -24.27 -3.23
CA MET A 68 -7.89 -23.24 -4.23
C MET A 68 -9.17 -22.49 -3.89
N ALA A 69 -9.15 -21.19 -4.10
CA ALA A 69 -10.32 -20.32 -4.16
C ALA A 69 -10.23 -19.48 -5.43
N GLY A 70 -11.36 -18.99 -5.93
CA GLY A 70 -11.34 -18.18 -7.14
C GLY A 70 -12.50 -17.22 -7.21
N VAL A 71 -12.27 -16.09 -7.88
CA VAL A 71 -13.29 -15.08 -8.17
C VAL A 71 -13.38 -14.84 -9.67
N PRO A 72 -14.59 -14.63 -10.23
CA PRO A 72 -14.74 -14.32 -11.64
C PRO A 72 -14.04 -13.02 -12.00
N TYR A 73 -13.36 -13.00 -13.15
CA TYR A 73 -12.65 -11.81 -13.63
C TYR A 73 -13.54 -10.57 -13.70
N HIS A 74 -14.74 -10.71 -14.25
CA HIS A 74 -15.69 -9.61 -14.42
C HIS A 74 -16.24 -9.04 -13.10
N ALA A 75 -16.11 -9.76 -12.00
CA ALA A 75 -16.59 -9.36 -10.67
C ALA A 75 -15.44 -8.96 -9.73
N VAL A 76 -14.20 -8.96 -10.19
CA VAL A 76 -13.00 -8.78 -9.35
C VAL A 76 -13.01 -7.47 -8.56
N GLU A 77 -13.52 -6.37 -9.13
CA GLU A 77 -13.53 -5.05 -8.47
C GLU A 77 -14.30 -5.07 -7.14
N GLY A 78 -15.45 -5.75 -7.08
CA GLY A 78 -16.20 -5.89 -5.83
C GLY A 78 -15.44 -6.66 -4.74
N TYR A 79 -14.66 -7.66 -5.13
CA TYR A 79 -13.81 -8.42 -4.21
C TYR A 79 -12.59 -7.62 -3.77
N LEU A 80 -11.98 -6.86 -4.68
CA LEU A 80 -10.87 -5.95 -4.35
C LEU A 80 -11.32 -4.86 -3.38
N ALA A 81 -12.48 -4.24 -3.60
CA ALA A 81 -13.04 -3.25 -2.68
C ALA A 81 -13.17 -3.81 -1.24
N LYS A 82 -13.66 -5.03 -1.11
CA LYS A 82 -13.81 -5.71 0.18
C LYS A 82 -12.46 -5.97 0.86
N LEU A 83 -11.46 -6.44 0.12
CA LEU A 83 -10.12 -6.69 0.65
C LEU A 83 -9.41 -5.39 1.05
N VAL A 84 -9.51 -4.35 0.22
CA VAL A 84 -8.97 -3.01 0.53
C VAL A 84 -9.56 -2.45 1.83
N GLN A 85 -10.88 -2.55 2.03
CA GLN A 85 -11.55 -2.14 3.27
C GLN A 85 -11.08 -2.93 4.50
N LEU A 86 -10.68 -4.19 4.30
CA LEU A 86 -10.10 -5.04 5.34
C LEU A 86 -8.61 -4.76 5.60
N GLY A 87 -7.98 -3.88 4.82
CA GLY A 87 -6.55 -3.55 4.93
C GLY A 87 -5.63 -4.56 4.23
N GLU A 88 -6.19 -5.46 3.40
CA GLU A 88 -5.43 -6.53 2.76
C GLU A 88 -4.91 -6.12 1.37
N PRO A 89 -3.58 -6.18 1.14
CA PRO A 89 -3.01 -5.92 -0.17
C PRO A 89 -3.20 -7.11 -1.10
N VAL A 90 -3.41 -6.80 -2.38
CA VAL A 90 -3.64 -7.80 -3.44
C VAL A 90 -2.71 -7.54 -4.62
N ALA A 91 -1.94 -8.54 -5.03
CA ALA A 91 -1.16 -8.51 -6.26
C ALA A 91 -2.00 -9.08 -7.41
N ILE A 92 -2.23 -8.29 -8.43
CA ILE A 92 -2.93 -8.69 -9.65
C ILE A 92 -1.91 -9.23 -10.64
N CYS A 93 -2.07 -10.50 -10.98
CA CYS A 93 -1.19 -11.22 -11.88
C CYS A 93 -1.91 -11.57 -13.18
N GLU A 94 -1.46 -10.98 -14.30
CA GLU A 94 -2.04 -11.14 -15.61
C GLU A 94 -1.20 -12.04 -16.52
N GLN A 95 -1.84 -12.63 -17.51
CA GLN A 95 -1.19 -13.36 -18.59
C GLN A 95 -0.46 -12.38 -19.52
N VAL A 96 0.78 -12.70 -19.85
CA VAL A 96 1.61 -11.91 -20.78
C VAL A 96 1.93 -12.77 -22.00
N GLY A 97 1.58 -12.27 -23.19
CA GLY A 97 1.74 -12.98 -24.45
C GLY A 97 0.48 -13.70 -24.94
N ASP A 98 0.59 -14.27 -26.13
CA ASP A 98 -0.52 -14.97 -26.79
C ASP A 98 -0.53 -16.46 -26.38
N PRO A 99 -1.63 -16.97 -25.77
CA PRO A 99 -1.78 -18.38 -25.45
C PRO A 99 -1.61 -19.31 -26.62
N ALA A 100 -1.96 -18.86 -27.86
CA ALA A 100 -1.90 -19.68 -29.06
C ALA A 100 -0.47 -19.93 -29.55
N THR A 101 0.49 -19.10 -29.17
CA THR A 101 1.91 -19.19 -29.59
C THR A 101 2.83 -19.75 -28.51
N SER A 102 2.35 -19.93 -27.30
CA SER A 102 3.13 -20.38 -26.15
C SER A 102 3.40 -21.89 -26.20
N LYS A 103 4.68 -22.29 -26.13
CA LYS A 103 5.13 -23.71 -26.03
C LYS A 103 5.12 -24.24 -24.59
N GLY A 104 4.32 -23.68 -23.69
CA GLY A 104 4.22 -24.05 -22.28
C GLY A 104 3.16 -23.24 -21.55
N PRO A 105 3.14 -23.25 -20.21
CA PRO A 105 2.27 -22.34 -19.46
C PRO A 105 2.53 -20.89 -19.89
N VAL A 106 1.47 -20.17 -20.25
CA VAL A 106 1.56 -18.75 -20.58
C VAL A 106 2.24 -18.01 -19.43
N GLU A 107 3.21 -17.16 -19.75
CA GLU A 107 3.91 -16.35 -18.75
C GLU A 107 2.89 -15.43 -18.03
N ARG A 108 3.09 -15.27 -16.74
CA ARG A 108 2.28 -14.37 -15.91
C ARG A 108 3.18 -13.44 -15.13
N LYS A 109 2.74 -12.18 -15.02
CA LYS A 109 3.46 -11.15 -14.29
C LYS A 109 2.51 -10.38 -13.39
N ILE A 110 2.99 -9.96 -12.24
CA ILE A 110 2.27 -9.01 -11.41
C ILE A 110 2.29 -7.67 -12.13
N VAL A 111 1.12 -7.20 -12.51
CA VAL A 111 0.94 -5.93 -13.25
C VAL A 111 0.63 -4.77 -12.31
N ARG A 112 0.04 -5.03 -11.15
CA ARG A 112 -0.32 -4.04 -10.14
C ARG A 112 -0.43 -4.71 -8.77
N ILE A 113 -0.09 -3.96 -7.73
CA ILE A 113 -0.42 -4.31 -6.35
C ILE A 113 -1.44 -3.28 -5.86
N VAL A 114 -2.62 -3.75 -5.51
CA VAL A 114 -3.70 -2.92 -4.95
C VAL A 114 -3.57 -2.95 -3.43
N THR A 115 -3.41 -1.78 -2.83
CA THR A 115 -3.36 -1.60 -1.38
C THR A 115 -4.38 -0.55 -0.95
N PRO A 116 -4.74 -0.46 0.34
CA PRO A 116 -5.69 0.56 0.81
C PRO A 116 -5.35 1.98 0.38
N GLY A 117 -4.06 2.32 0.39
CA GLY A 117 -3.61 3.68 0.09
C GLY A 117 -3.25 3.92 -1.37
N THR A 118 -2.90 2.87 -2.15
CA THR A 118 -2.51 3.02 -3.55
C THR A 118 -3.65 2.76 -4.54
N VAL A 119 -4.85 2.50 -4.05
CA VAL A 119 -6.04 2.41 -4.88
C VAL A 119 -6.37 3.79 -5.45
N SER A 120 -6.54 3.85 -6.78
CA SER A 120 -6.88 5.07 -7.53
C SER A 120 -8.24 4.97 -8.24
N ASP A 121 -8.89 3.82 -8.15
CA ASP A 121 -10.19 3.60 -8.75
C ASP A 121 -11.28 4.13 -7.82
N GLU A 122 -12.07 5.10 -8.32
CA GLU A 122 -13.16 5.72 -7.55
C GLU A 122 -14.18 4.69 -7.02
N ALA A 123 -14.39 3.59 -7.75
CA ALA A 123 -15.29 2.52 -7.33
C ALA A 123 -14.80 1.77 -6.07
N LEU A 124 -13.52 1.88 -5.74
CA LEU A 124 -12.88 1.21 -4.60
C LEU A 124 -12.66 2.16 -3.41
N LEU A 125 -12.86 3.47 -3.61
CA LEU A 125 -12.62 4.50 -2.59
C LEU A 125 -13.87 4.76 -1.76
N PRO A 126 -13.74 5.00 -0.45
CA PRO A 126 -14.85 5.48 0.37
C PRO A 126 -15.26 6.88 -0.09
N GLU A 127 -16.57 7.13 -0.19
CA GLU A 127 -17.08 8.46 -0.50
C GLU A 127 -16.63 9.47 0.59
N ARG A 128 -16.16 10.63 0.14
CA ARG A 128 -15.85 11.80 0.99
C ARG A 128 -14.76 11.62 2.05
N GLN A 129 -13.80 10.71 1.85
CA GLN A 129 -12.64 10.57 2.72
C GLN A 129 -11.34 10.70 1.93
N ASP A 130 -10.38 11.45 2.46
CA ASP A 130 -9.03 11.47 1.93
C ASP A 130 -8.40 10.08 2.05
N ASN A 131 -7.86 9.55 0.96
CA ASN A 131 -7.21 8.24 0.92
C ASN A 131 -5.68 8.42 1.01
N LEU A 132 -5.21 8.82 2.19
CA LEU A 132 -3.80 9.20 2.37
C LEU A 132 -2.93 8.02 2.79
N ILE A 133 -1.84 7.82 2.05
CA ILE A 133 -0.69 7.02 2.50
C ILE A 133 0.25 7.95 3.25
N VAL A 134 0.80 7.45 4.34
CA VAL A 134 1.80 8.17 5.14
C VAL A 134 3.07 7.34 5.23
N ALA A 135 4.23 7.99 5.20
CA ALA A 135 5.49 7.40 5.62
C ALA A 135 6.05 8.16 6.83
N VAL A 136 6.56 7.42 7.81
CA VAL A 136 7.22 7.97 9.00
C VAL A 136 8.65 7.50 9.05
N TYR A 137 9.56 8.44 9.28
CA TYR A 137 10.97 8.18 9.53
C TYR A 137 11.39 8.79 10.86
N GLN A 138 12.27 8.10 11.58
CA GLN A 138 12.80 8.57 12.84
C GLN A 138 14.31 8.55 12.82
N GLU A 139 14.93 9.65 13.24
CA GLU A 139 16.35 9.72 13.55
C GLU A 139 16.51 10.27 14.97
N LYS A 140 16.88 9.41 15.91
CA LYS A 140 16.94 9.74 17.36
C LYS A 140 15.56 10.19 17.86
N GLU A 141 15.44 11.44 18.30
CA GLU A 141 14.20 12.03 18.82
C GLU A 141 13.50 12.95 17.79
N LYS A 142 13.95 12.93 16.55
CA LYS A 142 13.37 13.73 15.47
C LYS A 142 12.60 12.86 14.51
N PHE A 143 11.55 13.41 13.95
CA PHE A 143 10.62 12.70 13.07
C PHE A 143 10.48 13.40 11.73
N GLY A 144 10.41 12.61 10.67
CA GLY A 144 9.98 13.03 9.36
C GLY A 144 8.67 12.34 8.99
N LEU A 145 7.76 13.04 8.40
CA LEU A 145 6.49 12.54 7.94
C LEU A 145 6.23 13.02 6.51
N ALA A 146 5.79 12.12 5.66
CA ALA A 146 5.32 12.46 4.32
C ALA A 146 3.94 11.85 4.09
N THR A 147 3.10 12.54 3.31
CA THR A 147 1.75 12.12 2.94
C THR A 147 1.59 12.15 1.44
N LEU A 148 0.89 11.18 0.87
CA LEU A 148 0.57 11.12 -0.54
C LEU A 148 -0.89 10.70 -0.73
N ASP A 149 -1.62 11.49 -1.50
CA ASP A 149 -2.90 11.13 -2.08
C ASP A 149 -2.65 10.63 -3.52
N MET A 150 -2.86 9.34 -3.73
CA MET A 150 -2.62 8.72 -5.03
C MET A 150 -3.59 9.19 -6.12
N THR A 151 -4.76 9.67 -5.75
CA THR A 151 -5.78 10.11 -6.71
C THR A 151 -5.49 11.51 -7.24
N SER A 152 -5.20 12.45 -6.33
CA SER A 152 -4.95 13.85 -6.68
C SER A 152 -3.49 14.16 -6.99
N GLY A 153 -2.55 13.29 -6.60
CA GLY A 153 -1.11 13.55 -6.65
C GLY A 153 -0.63 14.55 -5.59
N ARG A 154 -1.46 14.89 -4.60
CA ARG A 154 -1.08 15.79 -3.50
C ARG A 154 -0.02 15.12 -2.63
N PHE A 155 1.20 15.66 -2.67
CA PHE A 155 2.34 15.15 -1.97
C PHE A 155 2.87 16.19 -1.00
N GLN A 156 2.92 15.87 0.28
CA GLN A 156 3.29 16.80 1.33
C GLN A 156 4.22 16.16 2.35
N LEU A 157 4.99 16.97 3.04
CA LEU A 157 5.87 16.52 4.13
C LEU A 157 5.89 17.51 5.28
N CYS A 158 6.26 17.02 6.48
CA CYS A 158 6.59 17.86 7.64
C CYS A 158 7.58 17.14 8.56
N GLU A 159 8.11 17.88 9.52
CA GLU A 159 8.98 17.35 10.58
C GLU A 159 8.39 17.67 11.96
N PRO A 160 7.58 16.78 12.51
CA PRO A 160 7.08 16.92 13.87
C PRO A 160 8.23 17.00 14.88
N HIS A 161 8.20 17.99 15.73
CA HIS A 161 9.30 18.29 16.66
C HIS A 161 9.26 17.48 17.95
N SER A 162 8.22 16.70 18.19
CA SER A 162 8.07 15.80 19.34
C SER A 162 7.20 14.59 19.03
N LYS A 163 7.18 13.61 19.93
CA LYS A 163 6.29 12.42 19.84
C LYS A 163 4.81 12.82 19.83
N GLU A 164 4.45 13.77 20.68
CA GLU A 164 3.07 14.29 20.78
C GLU A 164 2.66 15.00 19.48
N ALA A 165 3.58 15.78 18.88
CA ALA A 165 3.33 16.43 17.60
C ALA A 165 3.17 15.40 16.47
N LEU A 166 3.98 14.33 16.44
CA LEU A 166 3.83 13.23 15.50
C LEU A 166 2.47 12.53 15.68
N GLN A 167 2.11 12.22 16.92
CA GLN A 167 0.83 11.57 17.24
C GLN A 167 -0.36 12.45 16.81
N ALA A 168 -0.29 13.75 17.07
CA ALA A 168 -1.33 14.69 16.68
C ALA A 168 -1.49 14.77 15.15
N GLU A 169 -0.38 14.81 14.40
CA GLU A 169 -0.42 14.80 12.94
C GLU A 169 -0.99 13.50 12.39
N LEU A 170 -0.56 12.34 12.90
CA LEU A 170 -1.10 11.05 12.47
C LEU A 170 -2.60 10.92 12.77
N GLN A 171 -3.07 11.41 13.92
CA GLN A 171 -4.49 11.43 14.25
C GLN A 171 -5.28 12.38 13.34
N ARG A 172 -4.71 13.54 12.98
CA ARG A 172 -5.33 14.49 12.04
C ARG A 172 -5.46 13.91 10.64
N ILE A 173 -4.40 13.26 10.16
CA ILE A 173 -4.35 12.67 8.82
C ILE A 173 -5.21 11.41 8.74
N ASN A 174 -5.25 10.60 9.81
CA ASN A 174 -5.92 9.31 9.88
C ASN A 174 -5.58 8.41 8.66
N PRO A 175 -4.31 8.03 8.47
CA PRO A 175 -3.86 7.36 7.26
C PRO A 175 -4.56 6.01 7.06
N VAL A 176 -4.88 5.68 5.81
CA VAL A 176 -5.39 4.36 5.44
C VAL A 176 -4.27 3.33 5.33
N GLU A 177 -3.05 3.80 5.12
CA GLU A 177 -1.84 2.99 5.07
C GLU A 177 -0.65 3.78 5.62
N LEU A 178 0.14 3.15 6.47
CA LEU A 178 1.26 3.78 7.17
C LEU A 178 2.55 2.97 6.97
N LEU A 179 3.50 3.56 6.25
CA LEU A 179 4.85 3.04 6.08
C LEU A 179 5.73 3.50 7.24
N TYR A 180 6.56 2.61 7.76
CA TYR A 180 7.49 2.94 8.82
C TYR A 180 8.84 2.22 8.65
N CYS A 181 9.92 2.89 9.05
CA CYS A 181 11.25 2.31 8.99
C CYS A 181 11.37 1.13 9.96
N GLU A 182 12.11 0.10 9.57
CA GLU A 182 12.28 -1.12 10.38
C GLU A 182 12.92 -0.90 11.76
N ASP A 183 13.64 0.21 11.94
CA ASP A 183 14.24 0.64 13.20
C ASP A 183 13.42 1.72 13.94
N PHE A 184 12.18 1.96 13.52
CA PHE A 184 11.29 2.92 14.18
C PHE A 184 11.04 2.51 15.65
N ALA A 185 11.47 3.36 16.59
CA ALA A 185 11.46 3.03 18.01
C ALA A 185 10.11 3.25 18.71
N GLU A 186 9.29 4.17 18.20
CA GLU A 186 8.06 4.63 18.85
C GLU A 186 6.82 3.86 18.39
N MET A 187 6.89 2.53 18.40
CA MET A 187 5.81 1.65 17.90
C MET A 187 4.47 1.91 18.58
N ALA A 188 4.46 2.27 19.87
CA ALA A 188 3.23 2.58 20.60
C ALA A 188 2.39 3.71 19.97
N ILE A 189 3.02 4.60 19.17
CA ILE A 189 2.32 5.68 18.45
C ILE A 189 1.57 5.14 17.23
N ILE A 190 2.09 4.09 16.58
CA ILE A 190 1.59 3.63 15.30
C ILE A 190 0.91 2.26 15.32
N GLU A 191 1.15 1.41 16.30
CA GLU A 191 0.70 0.01 16.33
C GLU A 191 -0.82 -0.19 16.21
N HIS A 192 -1.61 0.82 16.55
CA HIS A 192 -3.07 0.77 16.47
C HIS A 192 -3.63 1.10 15.08
N TYR A 193 -2.80 1.63 14.16
CA TYR A 193 -3.25 1.89 12.79
C TYR A 193 -3.36 0.58 12.00
N LYS A 194 -4.42 0.49 11.17
CA LYS A 194 -4.54 -0.57 10.17
C LYS A 194 -3.61 -0.27 8.99
N GLY A 195 -3.22 -1.28 8.24
CA GLY A 195 -2.40 -1.07 7.03
C GLY A 195 -0.95 -0.66 7.30
N LEU A 196 -0.38 -1.06 8.44
CA LEU A 196 1.05 -0.86 8.73
C LEU A 196 1.93 -1.63 7.75
N ARG A 197 2.96 -0.95 7.21
CA ARG A 197 3.95 -1.53 6.30
C ARG A 197 5.36 -1.21 6.78
N ARG A 198 6.05 -2.24 7.26
CA ARG A 198 7.45 -2.14 7.62
C ARG A 198 8.30 -2.02 6.35
N ARG A 199 9.19 -1.02 6.32
CA ARG A 199 10.11 -0.79 5.18
C ARG A 199 11.56 -0.81 5.67
N PRO A 200 12.48 -1.33 4.86
CA PRO A 200 13.88 -1.40 5.22
C PRO A 200 14.53 -0.01 5.26
N ILE A 201 15.55 0.16 6.10
CA ILE A 201 16.18 1.45 6.37
C ILE A 201 16.76 2.14 5.11
N TRP A 202 17.23 1.38 4.13
CA TRP A 202 17.81 1.97 2.90
C TRP A 202 16.79 2.72 2.04
N GLU A 203 15.50 2.48 2.20
CA GLU A 203 14.45 3.23 1.50
C GLU A 203 14.26 4.65 2.04
N PHE A 204 14.81 4.93 3.21
CA PHE A 204 14.80 6.24 3.84
C PHE A 204 16.14 6.99 3.67
N GLU A 205 17.01 6.52 2.78
CA GLU A 205 18.28 7.16 2.52
C GLU A 205 18.07 8.49 1.79
N LEU A 206 18.53 9.60 2.40
CA LEU A 206 18.22 10.98 1.98
C LEU A 206 18.72 11.30 0.56
N SER A 207 19.94 10.88 0.20
CA SER A 207 20.49 11.19 -1.13
C SER A 207 19.73 10.50 -2.24
N THR A 208 19.33 9.24 -2.00
CA THR A 208 18.48 8.47 -2.89
C THR A 208 17.08 9.11 -3.00
N ALA A 209 16.49 9.52 -1.88
CA ALA A 209 15.20 10.19 -1.85
C ALA A 209 15.22 11.48 -2.69
N ILE A 210 16.22 12.34 -2.52
CA ILE A 210 16.38 13.58 -3.30
C ILE A 210 16.53 13.28 -4.80
N SER A 211 17.33 12.28 -5.15
CA SER A 211 17.53 11.87 -6.55
C SER A 211 16.24 11.38 -7.20
N GLU A 212 15.47 10.54 -6.48
CA GLU A 212 14.20 10.00 -6.96
C GLU A 212 13.12 11.07 -7.09
N LEU A 213 13.04 12.01 -6.15
CA LEU A 213 12.11 13.14 -6.21
C LEU A 213 12.45 14.09 -7.36
N ASN A 214 13.73 14.41 -7.57
CA ASN A 214 14.18 15.20 -8.71
C ASN A 214 13.83 14.52 -10.05
N ARG A 215 14.05 13.22 -10.14
CA ARG A 215 13.68 12.44 -11.33
C ARG A 215 12.18 12.44 -11.56
N GLN A 216 11.38 12.30 -10.50
CA GLN A 216 9.91 12.32 -10.57
C GLN A 216 9.38 13.65 -11.07
N PHE A 217 9.91 14.77 -10.56
CA PHE A 217 9.44 16.11 -10.91
C PHE A 217 10.13 16.70 -12.14
N GLY A 218 11.15 16.04 -12.69
CA GLY A 218 11.93 16.54 -13.83
C GLY A 218 12.77 17.76 -13.48
N THR A 219 13.24 17.88 -12.24
CA THR A 219 14.01 19.02 -11.72
C THR A 219 15.46 18.67 -11.43
N LYS A 220 16.34 19.68 -11.38
CA LYS A 220 17.74 19.50 -10.98
C LYS A 220 17.92 19.50 -9.47
N ASP A 221 17.07 20.22 -8.76
CA ASP A 221 17.05 20.31 -7.31
C ASP A 221 15.62 20.59 -6.81
N LEU A 222 15.42 20.55 -5.50
CA LEU A 222 14.12 20.69 -4.86
C LEU A 222 13.85 22.11 -4.33
N ARG A 223 14.70 23.10 -4.66
CA ARG A 223 14.61 24.48 -4.14
C ARG A 223 13.28 25.15 -4.43
N ALA A 224 12.76 24.92 -5.62
CA ALA A 224 11.48 25.49 -6.05
C ALA A 224 10.29 25.07 -5.17
N PHE A 225 10.42 23.93 -4.49
CA PHE A 225 9.36 23.37 -3.62
C PHE A 225 9.51 23.82 -2.16
N GLY A 226 10.64 24.44 -1.77
CA GLY A 226 10.88 24.92 -0.40
C GLY A 226 11.05 23.83 0.66
N VAL A 227 11.37 22.60 0.26
CA VAL A 227 11.44 21.40 1.14
C VAL A 227 12.84 21.07 1.65
N GLU A 228 13.87 21.81 1.24
CA GLU A 228 15.28 21.51 1.53
C GLU A 228 15.64 21.51 3.02
N LYS A 229 14.86 22.22 3.84
CA LYS A 229 15.08 22.32 5.29
C LYS A 229 14.45 21.16 6.08
N SER A 230 13.87 20.17 5.38
CA SER A 230 13.16 19.06 5.98
C SER A 230 13.78 17.71 5.56
N PRO A 231 15.03 17.40 5.95
CA PRO A 231 15.75 16.21 5.49
C PRO A 231 15.05 14.90 5.91
N LEU A 232 14.47 14.82 7.09
CA LEU A 232 13.76 13.62 7.55
C LEU A 232 12.42 13.47 6.82
N GLY A 233 11.72 14.57 6.58
CA GLY A 233 10.52 14.60 5.75
C GLY A 233 10.82 14.16 4.32
N LEU A 234 11.96 14.56 3.75
CA LEU A 234 12.41 14.12 2.42
C LEU A 234 12.76 12.64 2.38
N ALA A 235 13.39 12.11 3.43
CA ALA A 235 13.66 10.68 3.55
C ALA A 235 12.35 9.87 3.56
N ALA A 236 11.36 10.30 4.34
CA ALA A 236 10.03 9.69 4.36
C ALA A 236 9.32 9.81 2.99
N ALA A 237 9.44 10.95 2.32
CA ALA A 237 8.87 11.17 0.99
C ALA A 237 9.51 10.26 -0.08
N GLY A 238 10.82 10.02 -0.01
CA GLY A 238 11.52 9.09 -0.89
C GLY A 238 10.99 7.67 -0.79
N CYS A 239 10.86 7.16 0.45
CA CYS A 239 10.26 5.84 0.71
C CYS A 239 8.82 5.77 0.16
N LEU A 240 8.01 6.79 0.42
CA LEU A 240 6.61 6.85 -0.02
C LEU A 240 6.48 6.85 -1.55
N LEU A 241 7.31 7.62 -2.25
CA LEU A 241 7.34 7.66 -3.72
C LEU A 241 7.78 6.31 -4.31
N GLN A 242 8.80 5.69 -3.72
CA GLN A 242 9.27 4.37 -4.15
C GLN A 242 8.16 3.34 -3.98
N TYR A 243 7.51 3.30 -2.83
CA TYR A 243 6.39 2.40 -2.56
C TYR A 243 5.23 2.59 -3.56
N ALA A 244 4.88 3.83 -3.86
CA ALA A 244 3.84 4.14 -4.85
C ALA A 244 4.22 3.60 -6.26
N LYS A 245 5.48 3.76 -6.69
CA LYS A 245 5.98 3.22 -7.96
C LYS A 245 6.00 1.69 -7.98
N GLU A 246 6.44 1.06 -6.90
CA GLU A 246 6.48 -0.41 -6.77
C GLU A 246 5.08 -1.04 -6.84
N THR A 247 4.10 -0.42 -6.19
CA THR A 247 2.74 -0.94 -6.14
C THR A 247 1.99 -0.72 -7.45
N GLN A 248 2.10 0.47 -8.05
CA GLN A 248 1.44 0.78 -9.32
C GLN A 248 2.11 0.15 -10.53
N ARG A 249 3.41 -0.15 -10.44
CA ARG A 249 4.23 -0.68 -11.56
C ARG A 249 4.11 0.14 -12.85
N ALA A 250 3.82 1.42 -12.70
CA ALA A 250 3.61 2.39 -13.77
C ALA A 250 4.23 3.74 -13.41
N SER A 251 4.40 4.59 -14.41
CA SER A 251 4.75 5.98 -14.17
C SER A 251 3.60 6.71 -13.46
N LEU A 252 3.93 7.66 -12.59
CA LEU A 252 2.98 8.46 -11.81
C LEU A 252 3.01 9.94 -12.28
N PRO A 253 2.59 10.25 -13.51
CA PRO A 253 2.78 11.57 -14.12
C PRO A 253 1.96 12.67 -13.42
N HIS A 254 0.95 12.34 -12.66
CA HIS A 254 0.12 13.26 -11.89
C HIS A 254 0.79 13.73 -10.59
N ILE A 255 1.83 13.04 -10.12
CA ILE A 255 2.63 13.47 -8.96
C ILE A 255 3.74 14.38 -9.47
N GLN A 256 3.50 15.71 -9.44
CA GLN A 256 4.36 16.71 -10.08
C GLN A 256 5.05 17.67 -9.11
N SER A 257 4.66 17.68 -7.85
CA SER A 257 5.18 18.59 -6.85
C SER A 257 5.14 18.01 -5.45
N ILE A 258 5.89 18.64 -4.55
CA ILE A 258 5.87 18.34 -3.12
C ILE A 258 5.89 19.65 -2.34
N SER A 259 5.20 19.70 -1.21
CA SER A 259 5.14 20.90 -0.36
C SER A 259 5.32 20.57 1.11
N VAL A 260 5.70 21.59 1.90
CA VAL A 260 5.76 21.47 3.37
C VAL A 260 4.38 21.74 3.94
N ILE A 261 3.91 20.87 4.84
CA ILE A 261 2.72 21.16 5.65
C ILE A 261 3.09 22.27 6.64
N GLN A 262 2.46 23.44 6.49
CA GLN A 262 2.68 24.57 7.40
C GLN A 262 1.63 24.49 8.52
N ASN A 263 2.07 24.12 9.72
CA ASN A 263 1.17 24.03 10.89
C ASN A 263 0.78 25.41 11.44
N ASN A 264 1.44 26.49 11.02
CA ASN A 264 1.21 27.84 11.54
C ASN A 264 -0.10 28.48 11.03
N ASP A 265 -0.66 27.99 9.93
CA ASP A 265 -1.84 28.56 9.30
C ASP A 265 -3.14 27.79 9.68
N ASN A 266 -3.03 26.75 10.48
CA ASN A 266 -4.15 25.91 10.87
C ASN A 266 -4.44 26.03 12.37
N ILE A 267 -5.72 26.05 12.72
CA ILE A 267 -6.15 25.91 14.13
C ILE A 267 -5.78 24.50 14.60
N GLN A 268 -4.89 24.42 15.58
CA GLN A 268 -4.54 23.15 16.20
C GLN A 268 -5.66 22.71 17.15
N LEU A 269 -6.35 21.64 16.80
CA LEU A 269 -7.36 21.00 17.61
C LEU A 269 -6.84 19.64 18.06
N ASP A 270 -6.84 19.40 19.36
CA ASP A 270 -6.56 18.08 19.89
C ASP A 270 -7.67 17.07 19.53
N ALA A 271 -7.37 15.78 19.65
CA ALA A 271 -8.29 14.71 19.27
C ALA A 271 -9.61 14.75 20.07
N ALA A 272 -9.56 15.14 21.33
CA ALA A 272 -10.75 15.24 22.18
C ALA A 272 -11.65 16.41 21.71
N THR A 273 -11.04 17.55 21.42
CA THR A 273 -11.74 18.73 20.89
C THR A 273 -12.38 18.43 19.52
N ARG A 274 -11.65 17.81 18.60
CA ARG A 274 -12.19 17.42 17.28
C ARG A 274 -13.40 16.48 17.41
N ARG A 275 -13.28 15.47 18.28
CA ARG A 275 -14.36 14.52 18.54
C ARG A 275 -15.57 15.19 19.18
N ASN A 276 -15.36 16.04 20.18
CA ASN A 276 -16.45 16.72 20.90
C ASN A 276 -17.17 17.75 20.03
N LEU A 277 -16.47 18.35 19.07
CA LEU A 277 -17.05 19.28 18.10
C LEU A 277 -17.72 18.56 16.91
N GLU A 278 -17.62 17.24 16.83
CA GLU A 278 -18.18 16.43 15.73
C GLU A 278 -17.84 16.99 14.34
N LEU A 279 -16.58 17.41 14.16
CA LEU A 279 -16.17 18.09 12.92
C LEU A 279 -16.25 17.18 11.70
N THR A 280 -15.77 15.95 11.81
CA THR A 280 -15.68 14.98 10.70
C THR A 280 -16.45 13.69 10.95
N GLN A 281 -16.73 13.37 12.22
CA GLN A 281 -17.52 12.21 12.63
C GLN A 281 -18.34 12.59 13.85
N ASN A 282 -19.60 12.13 13.90
CA ASN A 282 -20.44 12.28 15.08
C ASN A 282 -19.98 11.31 16.20
N LEU A 283 -20.47 11.52 17.42
CA LEU A 283 -20.11 10.70 18.58
C LEU A 283 -20.50 9.22 18.42
N ALA A 284 -21.44 8.90 17.53
CA ALA A 284 -21.84 7.53 17.19
C ALA A 284 -20.96 6.89 16.09
N GLY A 285 -19.99 7.62 15.51
CA GLY A 285 -19.06 7.14 14.50
C GLY A 285 -19.55 7.29 13.06
N GLY A 286 -20.70 7.96 12.83
CA GLY A 286 -21.20 8.29 11.49
C GLY A 286 -20.73 9.67 11.00
N THR A 287 -20.91 9.94 9.72
CA THR A 287 -20.61 11.24 9.08
C THR A 287 -21.85 12.13 8.91
N GLU A 288 -23.03 11.66 9.27
CA GLU A 288 -24.27 12.43 9.20
C GLU A 288 -24.32 13.49 10.30
N ASN A 289 -24.73 14.71 9.95
CA ASN A 289 -24.81 15.86 10.86
C ASN A 289 -23.47 16.30 11.48
N THR A 290 -22.37 16.15 10.78
CA THR A 290 -21.06 16.73 11.14
C THR A 290 -20.95 18.18 10.64
N LEU A 291 -19.98 18.94 11.18
CA LEU A 291 -19.75 20.34 10.77
C LEU A 291 -18.99 20.46 9.44
N ALA A 292 -18.33 19.39 8.97
CA ALA A 292 -17.55 19.34 7.72
C ALA A 292 -18.29 18.57 6.62
#